data_4c6e1a63eb51a9ab9017daa09e01e377
#
_entry.id   4c6e1a63eb51a9ab9017daa09e01e377
#
_cell.length_a   1.000
_cell.length_b   1.000
_cell.length_c   1.000
_cell.angle_alpha   90.00
_cell.angle_beta   90.00
_cell.angle_gamma   90.00
#
_symmetry.space_group_name_H-M   'P 1'
#
loop_
_entity.id
_entity.type
_entity.pdbx_description
1 polymer ?
#
loop_
_entity_poly.entity_id
_entity_poly.type
_entity_poly.pdbx_seq_one_letter_code
_entity_poly.pdbx_strand_id
1 'polypeptide(L)'
;HSTSRRQRQMCIRDRPCIVDFHAPWCIYCKRLSPVLDELAVEYDGKIDFYKVDVDQEPLLESAFSIRTIPNLLFAPVEGTPWMKLGTIGKPQLKKMLDDLLAGIHE
;
A
#
# COMPACT_ATOMS: atom_id res chain seq x y z
N HIS A 1 -0.25 -10.01 16.84
CA HIS A 1 0.54 -8.81 16.62
C HIS A 1 -0.22 -7.83 15.75
N SER A 2 0.13 -6.57 15.85
CA SER A 2 -0.60 -5.52 15.18
C SER A 2 -0.04 -5.21 13.80
N THR A 3 -0.90 -4.67 12.95
CA THR A 3 -0.51 -4.19 11.63
C THR A 3 0.52 -3.09 11.74
N SER A 4 0.41 -2.23 12.76
CA SER A 4 1.37 -1.13 12.95
C SER A 4 2.77 -1.64 13.17
N ARG A 5 2.93 -2.67 13.99
CA ARG A 5 4.25 -3.25 14.23
C ARG A 5 4.83 -3.80 12.94
N ARG A 6 4.00 -4.51 12.18
CA ARG A 6 4.43 -5.09 10.92
C ARG A 6 4.86 -4.01 9.94
N GLN A 7 4.12 -2.91 9.90
CA GLN A 7 4.46 -1.80 9.01
C GLN A 7 5.78 -1.16 9.38
N ARG A 8 6.07 -1.03 10.66
CA ARG A 8 7.36 -0.48 11.06
C ARG A 8 8.50 -1.39 10.65
N GLN A 9 8.26 -2.71 10.66
CA GLN A 9 9.27 -3.64 10.19
C GLN A 9 9.52 -3.53 8.70
N MET A 10 8.48 -3.18 7.93
CA MET A 10 8.62 -3.03 6.48
C MET A 10 9.71 -2.05 6.11
N CYS A 11 9.86 -0.97 6.87
CA CYS A 11 10.79 0.09 6.53
C CYS A 11 12.24 -0.36 6.61
N ILE A 12 12.51 -1.50 7.22
CA ILE A 12 13.86 -2.01 7.38
C ILE A 12 14.03 -3.38 6.73
N ARG A 13 13.09 -3.77 5.89
CA ARG A 13 13.16 -5.07 5.21
C ARG A 13 13.91 -4.95 3.91
N ASP A 14 14.21 -6.09 3.33
CA ASP A 14 14.94 -6.16 2.06
C ASP A 14 14.00 -6.26 0.86
N ARG A 15 12.70 -6.07 1.07
CA ARG A 15 11.70 -6.06 0.01
C ARG A 15 10.85 -4.80 0.09
N PRO A 16 10.48 -4.24 -1.07
CA PRO A 16 9.55 -3.12 -1.04
C PRO A 16 8.17 -3.58 -0.61
N CYS A 17 7.33 -2.63 -0.25
CA CYS A 17 5.98 -2.95 0.18
C CYS A 17 5.00 -1.89 -0.28
N ILE A 18 3.72 -2.28 -0.27
CA ILE A 18 2.62 -1.39 -0.55
C ILE A 18 1.62 -1.52 0.60
N VAL A 19 1.10 -0.40 1.07
CA VAL A 19 0.12 -0.37 2.15
C VAL A 19 -1.16 0.26 1.62
N ASP A 20 -2.27 -0.45 1.76
CA ASP A 20 -3.58 0.02 1.33
C ASP A 20 -4.34 0.56 2.54
N PHE A 21 -4.48 1.88 2.61
CA PHE A 21 -5.30 2.52 3.64
C PHE A 21 -6.74 2.54 3.17
N HIS A 22 -7.61 1.87 3.90
CA HIS A 22 -9.00 1.65 3.49
C HIS A 22 -9.95 1.73 4.68
N ALA A 23 -11.25 1.64 4.39
CA ALA A 23 -12.27 1.54 5.42
C ALA A 23 -13.40 0.63 4.91
N PRO A 24 -14.13 -0.03 5.82
CA PRO A 24 -15.19 -0.95 5.41
C PRO A 24 -16.33 -0.28 4.65
N TRP A 25 -16.58 1.00 4.90
CA TRP A 25 -17.68 1.74 4.27
C TRP A 25 -17.31 2.33 2.91
N CYS A 26 -16.07 2.22 2.51
CA CYS A 26 -15.56 2.87 1.29
C CYS A 26 -15.78 1.97 0.08
N ILE A 27 -16.64 2.41 -0.85
CA ILE A 27 -16.97 1.60 -2.03
C ILE A 27 -15.77 1.45 -2.97
N TYR A 28 -14.98 2.51 -3.12
CA TYR A 28 -13.80 2.44 -3.98
C TYR A 28 -12.73 1.51 -3.40
N CYS A 29 -12.65 1.46 -2.08
CA CYS A 29 -11.76 0.51 -1.42
C CYS A 29 -12.18 -0.92 -1.70
N LYS A 30 -13.49 -1.18 -1.70
CA LYS A 30 -14.01 -2.52 -2.00
C LYS A 30 -13.74 -2.92 -3.44
N ARG A 31 -13.76 -1.96 -4.35
CA ARG A 31 -13.46 -2.22 -5.77
C ARG A 31 -11.98 -2.48 -5.98
N LEU A 32 -11.14 -1.82 -5.21
CA LEU A 32 -9.69 -1.98 -5.31
C LEU A 32 -9.21 -3.29 -4.71
N SER A 33 -9.88 -3.76 -3.66
CA SER A 33 -9.43 -4.91 -2.90
C SER A 33 -9.16 -6.15 -3.76
N PRO A 34 -10.07 -6.59 -4.66
CA PRO A 34 -9.77 -7.76 -5.48
C PRO A 34 -8.59 -7.54 -6.43
N VAL A 35 -8.40 -6.32 -6.91
CA VAL A 35 -7.25 -6.00 -7.76
C VAL A 35 -5.96 -6.16 -6.97
N LEU A 36 -5.93 -5.64 -5.74
CA LEU A 36 -4.76 -5.79 -4.89
C LEU A 36 -4.50 -7.25 -4.53
N ASP A 37 -5.56 -8.02 -4.29
CA ASP A 37 -5.41 -9.44 -3.97
C ASP A 37 -4.79 -10.19 -5.15
N GLU A 38 -5.21 -9.89 -6.38
CA GLU A 38 -4.62 -10.50 -7.57
C GLU A 38 -3.15 -10.13 -7.71
N LEU A 39 -2.83 -8.86 -7.51
CA LEU A 39 -1.46 -8.39 -7.62
C LEU A 39 -0.58 -8.94 -6.50
N ALA A 40 -1.15 -9.14 -5.31
CA ALA A 40 -0.40 -9.73 -4.21
C ALA A 40 0.06 -11.14 -4.54
N VAL A 41 -0.77 -11.89 -5.27
CA VAL A 41 -0.39 -13.23 -5.73
C VAL A 41 0.69 -13.12 -6.81
N GLU A 42 0.51 -12.20 -7.75
CA GLU A 42 1.44 -12.04 -8.86
C GLU A 42 2.83 -11.60 -8.40
N TYR A 43 2.89 -10.77 -7.36
CA TYR A 43 4.14 -10.23 -6.84
C TYR A 43 4.58 -10.91 -5.53
N ASP A 44 4.06 -12.10 -5.27
CA ASP A 44 4.41 -12.83 -4.06
C ASP A 44 5.92 -13.07 -3.99
N GLY A 45 6.49 -12.77 -2.84
CA GLY A 45 7.94 -12.89 -2.64
C GLY A 45 8.76 -11.72 -3.16
N LYS A 46 8.13 -10.80 -3.89
CA LYS A 46 8.82 -9.63 -4.46
C LYS A 46 8.40 -8.34 -3.79
N ILE A 47 7.12 -8.19 -3.52
CA ILE A 47 6.54 -7.01 -2.87
C ILE A 47 5.61 -7.50 -1.78
N ASP A 48 5.74 -6.94 -0.59
CA ASP A 48 4.83 -7.24 0.52
C ASP A 48 3.61 -6.33 0.42
N PHE A 49 2.42 -6.91 0.57
CA PHE A 49 1.16 -6.17 0.51
C PHE A 49 0.52 -6.16 1.89
N TYR A 50 0.15 -4.97 2.36
CA TYR A 50 -0.48 -4.78 3.66
C TYR A 50 -1.75 -3.95 3.49
N LYS A 51 -2.70 -4.16 4.40
CA LYS A 51 -3.94 -3.38 4.43
C LYS A 51 -4.10 -2.79 5.82
N VAL A 52 -4.51 -1.53 5.87
CA VAL A 52 -4.75 -0.83 7.13
C VAL A 52 -6.15 -0.25 7.10
N ASP A 53 -6.97 -0.65 8.06
CA ASP A 53 -8.30 -0.09 8.26
C ASP A 53 -8.15 1.20 9.06
N VAL A 54 -8.37 2.35 8.42
CA VAL A 54 -8.13 3.63 9.06
C VAL A 54 -9.05 3.88 10.26
N ASP A 55 -10.22 3.24 10.27
CA ASP A 55 -11.13 3.36 11.41
C ASP A 55 -10.58 2.65 12.65
N GLN A 56 -9.78 1.60 12.45
CA GLN A 56 -9.21 0.85 13.56
C GLN A 56 -7.79 1.30 13.90
N GLU A 57 -7.17 2.12 13.05
CA GLU A 57 -5.80 2.57 13.24
C GLU A 57 -5.72 4.09 13.11
N PRO A 58 -6.41 4.84 13.98
CA PRO A 58 -6.45 6.30 13.84
C PRO A 58 -5.08 6.97 13.98
N LEU A 59 -4.17 6.37 14.73
CA LEU A 59 -2.83 6.93 14.85
C LEU A 59 -2.06 6.83 13.55
N LEU A 60 -2.23 5.75 12.82
CA LEU A 60 -1.60 5.60 11.52
C LEU A 60 -2.24 6.54 10.50
N GLU A 61 -3.56 6.67 10.55
CA GLU A 61 -4.26 7.61 9.69
C GLU A 61 -3.70 9.02 9.87
N SER A 62 -3.54 9.43 11.12
CA SER A 62 -3.01 10.74 11.44
C SER A 62 -1.54 10.87 11.04
N ALA A 63 -0.74 9.85 11.34
CA ALA A 63 0.70 9.88 11.08
C ALA A 63 1.01 10.04 9.60
N PHE A 64 0.19 9.45 8.72
CA PHE A 64 0.39 9.54 7.28
C PHE A 64 -0.49 10.59 6.63
N SER A 65 -1.21 11.38 7.43
CA SER A 65 -2.09 12.46 6.93
C SER A 65 -3.10 11.94 5.91
N ILE A 66 -3.70 10.80 6.22
CA ILE A 66 -4.68 10.18 5.32
C ILE A 66 -5.97 10.99 5.35
N ARG A 67 -6.34 11.59 4.25
CA ARG A 67 -7.56 12.39 4.14
C ARG A 67 -8.56 11.79 3.18
N THR A 68 -8.08 11.04 2.20
CA THR A 68 -8.89 10.44 1.16
C THR A 68 -8.49 8.99 1.03
N ILE A 69 -9.48 8.10 0.94
CA ILE A 69 -9.24 6.66 0.76
C ILE A 69 -9.98 6.19 -0.48
N PRO A 70 -9.52 5.14 -1.16
CA PRO A 70 -8.32 4.36 -0.83
C PRO A 70 -7.05 5.15 -1.12
N ASN A 71 -6.06 4.99 -0.27
CA ASN A 71 -4.77 5.65 -0.43
C ASN A 71 -3.68 4.60 -0.32
N LEU A 72 -2.74 4.62 -1.25
CA LEU A 72 -1.69 3.60 -1.30
C LEU A 72 -0.35 4.21 -0.96
N LEU A 73 0.36 3.59 -0.04
CA LEU A 73 1.72 3.96 0.32
C LEU A 73 2.66 2.98 -0.36
N PHE A 74 3.59 3.50 -1.14
CA PHE A 74 4.62 2.70 -1.81
C PHE A 74 5.93 2.92 -1.09
N ALA A 75 6.47 1.88 -0.47
CA ALA A 75 7.69 1.98 0.31
C ALA A 75 8.80 1.15 -0.36
N PRO A 76 9.78 1.82 -0.99
CA PRO A 76 10.89 1.10 -1.59
C PRO A 76 11.84 0.56 -0.52
N VAL A 77 12.73 -0.35 -0.93
CA VAL A 77 13.76 -0.84 -0.02
C VAL A 77 14.62 0.31 0.47
N GLU A 78 15.00 1.19 -0.44
CA GLU A 78 15.77 2.39 -0.14
C GLU A 78 15.11 3.58 -0.78
N GLY A 79 15.20 4.72 -0.10
CA GLY A 79 14.61 5.93 -0.60
C GLY A 79 13.34 6.31 0.13
N THR A 80 12.72 7.38 -0.30
CA THR A 80 11.57 7.94 0.37
C THR A 80 10.28 7.29 -0.10
N PRO A 81 9.42 6.83 0.82
CA PRO A 81 8.10 6.32 0.44
C PRO A 81 7.26 7.42 -0.19
N TRP A 82 6.32 7.04 -1.04
CA TRP A 82 5.39 8.00 -1.63
C TRP A 82 3.97 7.42 -1.61
N MET A 83 2.99 8.30 -1.78
CA MET A 83 1.59 7.92 -1.70
C MET A 83 0.87 8.27 -2.99
N LYS A 84 -0.16 7.50 -3.30
CA LYS A 84 -0.98 7.70 -4.48
C LYS A 84 -2.42 7.30 -4.15
N LEU A 85 -3.39 8.08 -4.62
CA LEU A 85 -4.79 7.71 -4.46
C LEU A 85 -5.04 6.39 -5.21
N GLY A 86 -5.81 5.51 -4.56
CA GLY A 86 -6.03 4.17 -5.08
C GLY A 86 -7.10 4.06 -6.15
N THR A 87 -7.67 5.18 -6.60
CA THR A 87 -8.68 5.17 -7.66
C THR A 87 -7.99 5.14 -9.03
N ILE A 88 -7.18 4.11 -9.24
CA ILE A 88 -6.44 3.93 -10.50
C ILE A 88 -6.71 2.53 -11.03
N GLY A 89 -6.54 2.36 -12.33
CA GLY A 89 -6.78 1.07 -12.95
C GLY A 89 -5.65 0.08 -12.67
N LYS A 90 -5.96 -1.20 -12.85
CA LYS A 90 -5.00 -2.27 -12.64
C LYS A 90 -3.73 -2.11 -13.49
N PRO A 91 -3.82 -1.77 -14.79
CA PRO A 91 -2.60 -1.61 -15.59
C PRO A 91 -1.67 -0.53 -15.06
N GLN A 92 -2.23 0.61 -14.61
CA GLN A 92 -1.41 1.67 -14.05
C GLN A 92 -0.79 1.25 -12.72
N LEU A 93 -1.57 0.57 -11.88
CA LEU A 93 -1.07 0.10 -10.60
C LEU A 93 0.05 -0.92 -10.80
N LYS A 94 -0.11 -1.82 -11.77
CA LYS A 94 0.91 -2.80 -12.07
C LYS A 94 2.21 -2.12 -12.52
N LYS A 95 2.10 -1.10 -13.35
CA LYS A 95 3.28 -0.34 -13.77
C LYS A 95 3.97 0.30 -12.56
N MET A 96 3.20 0.84 -11.64
CA MET A 96 3.77 1.45 -10.44
C MET A 96 4.47 0.42 -9.55
N LEU A 97 3.93 -0.79 -9.48
CA LEU A 97 4.58 -1.85 -8.71
C LEU A 97 5.88 -2.30 -9.38
N ASP A 98 5.90 -2.37 -10.71
CA ASP A 98 7.12 -2.69 -11.45
C ASP A 98 8.17 -1.62 -11.24
N ASP A 99 7.77 -0.35 -11.24
CA ASP A 99 8.68 0.77 -10.95
C ASP A 99 9.21 0.69 -9.53
N LEU A 100 8.35 0.30 -8.58
CA LEU A 100 8.76 0.13 -7.19
C LEU A 100 9.85 -0.93 -7.07
N LEU A 101 9.69 -2.04 -7.77
CA LEU A 101 10.69 -3.10 -7.78
C LEU A 101 12.01 -2.63 -8.40
N ALA A 102 11.94 -1.79 -9.41
CA ALA A 102 13.11 -1.29 -10.09
C ALA A 102 13.79 -0.14 -9.35
N GLY A 103 13.15 0.34 -8.27
CA GLY A 103 13.68 1.47 -7.53
C GLY A 103 13.43 2.81 -8.18
N ILE A 104 12.48 2.87 -9.11
CA ILE A 104 12.13 4.10 -9.82
C ILE A 104 11.02 4.80 -9.06
N HIS A 105 11.23 6.08 -8.78
CA HIS A 105 10.23 6.91 -8.11
C HIS A 105 9.69 7.94 -9.10
N GLU A 106 8.38 8.07 -9.10
CA GLU A 106 7.76 9.09 -9.94
C GLU A 106 7.73 10.43 -9.29
#